data_a0688006dcd880567bfabc9ff0233ecc
#
_entry.id   a0688006dcd880567bfabc9ff0233ecc
#
_cell.length_a   1.000
_cell.length_b   1.000
_cell.length_c   1.000
_cell.angle_alpha   90.00
_cell.angle_beta   90.00
_cell.angle_gamma   90.00
#
_symmetry.space_group_name_H-M   'P 1'
#
loop_
_entity.id
_entity.type
_entity.pdbx_description
1 polymer ?
#
loop_
_entity_poly.entity_id
_entity_poly.type
_entity_poly.pdbx_seq_one_letter_code
_entity_poly.pdbx_strand_id
1 'polypeptide(L)'
;LKAIFVINKTSPKVSPTGGDLEGAGGALMKEYLTSVIKRFEYYKTLAEQTFGQVNDEGLFWQYNEESNSIGMIVQHLAGNMLSRWTDFLTSDGEKDWRDRDAEFERAITTRTELLTQWNKGWDCMFNALNSIGDDDWKKDIYIRNERHSVVDAINRQLAHYPYHIGQIVFIGKMVAGADWHSLSIPKGKSGSFNSEKFKNPGDNKANV
;
A
#
# COMPACT_ATOMS: atom_id res chain seq x y z
N LEU A 1 7.43 -53.67 -38.92
CA LEU A 1 7.68 -53.87 -37.48
C LEU A 1 7.66 -52.50 -36.77
N LYS A 2 6.52 -52.20 -36.10
CA LYS A 2 6.40 -51.03 -35.21
C LYS A 2 6.61 -51.51 -33.78
N ALA A 3 7.66 -51.05 -33.14
CA ALA A 3 7.88 -51.26 -31.71
C ALA A 3 7.06 -50.23 -30.92
N ILE A 4 6.12 -50.72 -30.11
CA ILE A 4 5.32 -49.91 -29.19
C ILE A 4 6.13 -49.89 -27.86
N PHE A 5 6.66 -48.70 -27.52
CA PHE A 5 7.21 -48.46 -26.19
C PHE A 5 6.08 -48.12 -25.22
N VAL A 6 5.76 -49.03 -24.33
CA VAL A 6 4.84 -48.76 -23.19
C VAL A 6 5.69 -48.19 -22.06
N ILE A 7 5.53 -46.88 -21.83
CA ILE A 7 6.10 -46.20 -20.67
C ILE A 7 5.13 -46.38 -19.49
N ASN A 8 5.53 -47.25 -18.56
CA ASN A 8 4.83 -47.45 -17.30
C ASN A 8 5.16 -46.32 -16.37
N LYS A 9 4.29 -45.26 -16.32
CA LYS A 9 4.39 -44.17 -15.37
C LYS A 9 3.66 -44.55 -14.08
N THR A 10 4.35 -45.18 -13.15
CA THR A 10 3.94 -45.21 -11.73
C THR A 10 4.64 -44.08 -10.98
N SER A 11 4.07 -42.89 -10.96
CA SER A 11 4.46 -41.87 -10.00
C SER A 11 3.77 -42.18 -8.67
N PRO A 12 4.50 -42.25 -7.55
CA PRO A 12 3.86 -42.37 -6.25
C PRO A 12 3.02 -41.09 -5.98
N LYS A 13 1.73 -41.25 -5.83
CA LYS A 13 0.85 -40.21 -5.28
C LYS A 13 1.15 -40.10 -3.79
N VAL A 14 2.05 -39.22 -3.39
CA VAL A 14 2.12 -38.76 -2.01
C VAL A 14 1.00 -37.71 -1.86
N SER A 15 -0.10 -38.09 -1.24
CA SER A 15 -1.12 -37.13 -0.80
C SER A 15 -0.53 -36.43 0.42
N PRO A 16 -0.41 -35.09 0.42
CA PRO A 16 0.00 -34.38 1.63
C PRO A 16 -1.01 -34.64 2.74
N THR A 17 -0.53 -34.92 3.95
CA THR A 17 -1.37 -35.03 5.14
C THR A 17 -1.99 -33.65 5.43
N GLY A 18 -3.22 -33.60 5.95
CA GLY A 18 -3.94 -32.33 6.15
C GLY A 18 -3.17 -31.27 6.96
N GLY A 19 -2.31 -31.69 7.90
CA GLY A 19 -1.46 -30.80 8.68
C GLY A 19 -0.38 -30.06 7.85
N ASP A 20 0.14 -30.69 6.79
CA ASP A 20 1.16 -30.06 5.93
C ASP A 20 0.55 -28.95 5.05
N LEU A 21 -0.72 -29.08 4.70
CA LEU A 21 -1.44 -28.07 3.89
C LEU A 21 -1.84 -26.84 4.72
N GLU A 22 -2.21 -27.04 5.98
CA GLU A 22 -2.55 -25.91 6.88
C GLU A 22 -1.30 -25.10 7.24
N GLY A 23 -0.19 -25.76 7.56
CA GLY A 23 1.08 -25.08 7.82
C GLY A 23 1.61 -24.30 6.62
N ALA A 24 1.50 -24.85 5.41
CA ALA A 24 1.89 -24.18 4.17
C ALA A 24 1.00 -22.96 3.88
N GLY A 25 -0.31 -23.05 4.14
CA GLY A 25 -1.24 -21.92 3.99
C GLY A 25 -0.91 -20.75 4.91
N GLY A 26 -0.64 -21.02 6.19
CA GLY A 26 -0.26 -19.98 7.15
C GLY A 26 1.06 -19.29 6.79
N ALA A 27 2.07 -20.06 6.34
CA ALA A 27 3.34 -19.50 5.88
C ALA A 27 3.16 -18.55 4.67
N LEU A 28 2.32 -18.94 3.70
CA LEU A 28 2.02 -18.14 2.51
C LEU A 28 1.32 -16.82 2.88
N MET A 29 0.36 -16.86 3.81
CA MET A 29 -0.35 -15.66 4.27
C MET A 29 0.58 -14.70 5.01
N LYS A 30 1.51 -15.22 5.80
CA LYS A 30 2.53 -14.41 6.47
C LYS A 30 3.49 -13.74 5.48
N GLU A 31 3.90 -14.46 4.43
CA GLU A 31 4.72 -13.91 3.35
C GLU A 31 3.97 -12.81 2.59
N TYR A 32 2.70 -13.03 2.26
CA TYR A 32 1.83 -12.03 1.65
C TYR A 32 1.74 -10.77 2.49
N LEU A 33 1.44 -10.90 3.79
CA LEU A 33 1.31 -9.77 4.70
C LEU A 33 2.61 -8.98 4.82
N THR A 34 3.74 -9.68 4.96
CA THR A 34 5.07 -9.07 4.97
C THR A 34 5.33 -8.27 3.69
N SER A 35 4.99 -8.83 2.54
CA SER A 35 5.15 -8.17 1.24
C SER A 35 4.27 -6.92 1.13
N VAL A 36 3.03 -6.97 1.60
CA VAL A 36 2.08 -5.85 1.58
C VAL A 36 2.53 -4.71 2.50
N ILE A 37 2.90 -5.02 3.75
CA ILE A 37 3.39 -4.03 4.72
C ILE A 37 4.59 -3.28 4.14
N LYS A 38 5.57 -4.01 3.61
CA LYS A 38 6.76 -3.43 2.98
C LYS A 38 6.43 -2.47 1.82
N ARG A 39 5.40 -2.76 1.02
CA ARG A 39 4.94 -1.88 -0.04
C ARG A 39 4.28 -0.62 0.51
N PHE A 40 3.45 -0.74 1.52
CA PHE A 40 2.85 0.42 2.18
C PHE A 40 3.91 1.33 2.81
N GLU A 41 4.91 0.77 3.50
CA GLU A 41 6.04 1.54 4.03
C GLU A 41 6.79 2.29 2.92
N TYR A 42 7.04 1.65 1.79
CA TYR A 42 7.66 2.28 0.64
C TYR A 42 6.85 3.47 0.13
N TYR A 43 5.54 3.30 -0.10
CA TYR A 43 4.69 4.39 -0.57
C TYR A 43 4.54 5.51 0.46
N LYS A 44 4.44 5.18 1.75
CA LYS A 44 4.47 6.17 2.84
C LYS A 44 5.74 7.03 2.75
N THR A 45 6.90 6.40 2.59
CA THR A 45 8.20 7.07 2.46
C THR A 45 8.25 7.99 1.23
N LEU A 46 7.70 7.60 0.09
CA LEU A 46 7.66 8.45 -1.11
C LEU A 46 6.89 9.77 -0.86
N ALA A 47 5.76 9.69 -0.17
CA ALA A 47 5.00 10.89 0.18
C ALA A 47 5.77 11.77 1.19
N GLU A 48 6.38 11.19 2.22
CA GLU A 48 7.15 11.91 3.22
C GLU A 48 8.37 12.61 2.63
N GLN A 49 9.07 11.96 1.71
CA GLN A 49 10.15 12.57 0.95
C GLN A 49 9.64 13.71 0.06
N THR A 50 8.42 13.61 -0.47
CA THR A 50 7.77 14.70 -1.20
C THR A 50 7.46 15.87 -0.28
N PHE A 51 6.90 15.63 0.91
CA PHE A 51 6.64 16.69 1.90
C PHE A 51 7.92 17.43 2.29
N GLY A 52 9.05 16.72 2.36
CA GLY A 52 10.36 17.31 2.66
C GLY A 52 10.92 18.20 1.56
N GLN A 53 10.43 18.08 0.32
CA GLN A 53 10.88 18.86 -0.83
C GLN A 53 9.94 20.03 -1.19
N VAL A 54 8.79 20.13 -0.54
CA VAL A 54 7.77 21.15 -0.81
C VAL A 54 7.65 22.08 0.40
N ASN A 55 7.63 23.38 0.20
CA ASN A 55 7.38 24.35 1.27
C ASN A 55 5.91 24.31 1.75
N ASP A 56 5.59 25.03 2.82
CA ASP A 56 4.25 25.00 3.40
C ASP A 56 3.17 25.50 2.44
N GLU A 57 3.45 26.55 1.68
CA GLU A 57 2.51 27.06 0.67
C GLU A 57 2.24 26.02 -0.42
N GLY A 58 3.27 25.33 -0.87
CA GLY A 58 3.17 24.29 -1.90
C GLY A 58 2.40 23.05 -1.46
N LEU A 59 2.36 22.72 -0.16
CA LEU A 59 1.54 21.62 0.36
C LEU A 59 0.04 21.86 0.16
N PHE A 60 -0.39 23.13 0.10
CA PHE A 60 -1.79 23.52 -0.05
C PHE A 60 -2.10 24.15 -1.41
N TRP A 61 -1.12 24.11 -2.33
CA TRP A 61 -1.30 24.61 -3.69
C TRP A 61 -2.28 23.73 -4.47
N GLN A 62 -3.19 24.36 -5.19
CA GLN A 62 -4.13 23.74 -6.12
C GLN A 62 -3.92 24.32 -7.52
N TYR A 63 -3.95 23.49 -8.54
CA TYR A 63 -3.87 23.92 -9.92
C TYR A 63 -5.12 24.72 -10.35
N ASN A 64 -6.31 24.27 -9.90
CA ASN A 64 -7.60 24.92 -10.09
C ASN A 64 -8.59 24.39 -9.04
N GLU A 65 -9.83 24.86 -9.05
CA GLU A 65 -10.88 24.51 -8.08
C GLU A 65 -11.23 23.00 -8.09
N GLU A 66 -11.08 22.33 -9.24
CA GLU A 66 -11.35 20.90 -9.39
C GLU A 66 -10.17 20.00 -8.97
N SER A 67 -9.00 20.59 -8.72
CA SER A 67 -7.79 19.85 -8.39
C SER A 67 -7.62 19.74 -6.88
N ASN A 68 -7.14 18.60 -6.41
CA ASN A 68 -6.79 18.43 -5.01
C ASN A 68 -5.36 18.91 -4.73
N SER A 69 -5.17 19.61 -3.61
CA SER A 69 -3.84 19.86 -3.05
C SER A 69 -3.26 18.61 -2.37
N ILE A 70 -1.97 18.62 -2.04
CA ILE A 70 -1.35 17.57 -1.21
C ILE A 70 -2.07 17.47 0.13
N GLY A 71 -2.41 18.60 0.76
CA GLY A 71 -3.15 18.64 2.03
C GLY A 71 -4.51 17.93 1.95
N MET A 72 -5.29 18.17 0.90
CA MET A 72 -6.60 17.52 0.68
C MET A 72 -6.43 16.01 0.47
N ILE A 73 -5.44 15.59 -0.31
CA ILE A 73 -5.17 14.17 -0.54
C ILE A 73 -4.77 13.49 0.77
N VAL A 74 -3.94 14.12 1.59
CA VAL A 74 -3.55 13.58 2.91
C VAL A 74 -4.76 13.48 3.84
N GLN A 75 -5.63 14.48 3.89
CA GLN A 75 -6.87 14.44 4.67
C GLN A 75 -7.77 13.28 4.23
N HIS A 76 -7.96 13.12 2.92
CA HIS A 76 -8.71 12.01 2.35
C HIS A 76 -8.09 10.64 2.71
N LEU A 77 -6.78 10.48 2.54
CA LEU A 77 -6.10 9.23 2.88
C LEU A 77 -6.21 8.90 4.37
N ALA A 78 -5.99 9.88 5.25
CA ALA A 78 -6.10 9.70 6.68
C ALA A 78 -7.52 9.30 7.10
N GLY A 79 -8.55 9.99 6.59
CA GLY A 79 -9.96 9.66 6.83
C GLY A 79 -10.30 8.26 6.33
N ASN A 80 -9.82 7.89 5.15
CA ASN A 80 -9.98 6.54 4.61
C ASN A 80 -9.31 5.49 5.47
N MET A 81 -8.04 5.68 5.86
CA MET A 81 -7.30 4.74 6.70
C MET A 81 -8.01 4.53 8.05
N LEU A 82 -8.38 5.59 8.73
CA LEU A 82 -9.11 5.50 9.99
C LEU A 82 -10.44 4.76 9.83
N SER A 83 -11.20 5.05 8.78
CA SER A 83 -12.47 4.38 8.51
C SER A 83 -12.27 2.87 8.22
N ARG A 84 -11.34 2.50 7.37
CA ARG A 84 -11.13 1.12 6.92
C ARG A 84 -10.46 0.21 7.96
N TRP A 85 -9.56 0.76 8.78
CA TRP A 85 -8.69 -0.04 9.63
C TRP A 85 -9.06 -0.01 11.11
N THR A 86 -9.89 0.94 11.57
CA THR A 86 -10.47 0.86 12.91
C THR A 86 -11.42 -0.33 12.98
N ASP A 87 -11.19 -1.23 13.93
CA ASP A 87 -11.96 -2.45 14.12
C ASP A 87 -12.11 -3.26 12.81
N PHE A 88 -11.01 -3.37 12.04
CA PHE A 88 -10.96 -3.91 10.68
C PHE A 88 -11.64 -5.26 10.53
N LEU A 89 -11.46 -6.15 11.49
CA LEU A 89 -11.95 -7.54 11.44
C LEU A 89 -13.38 -7.71 11.98
N THR A 90 -13.99 -6.68 12.54
CA THR A 90 -15.22 -6.80 13.33
C THR A 90 -16.30 -5.79 12.98
N SER A 91 -15.99 -4.75 12.22
CA SER A 91 -16.96 -3.72 11.84
C SER A 91 -16.86 -3.36 10.36
N ASP A 92 -17.92 -2.75 9.80
CA ASP A 92 -17.88 -2.25 8.43
C ASP A 92 -16.76 -1.19 8.28
N GLY A 93 -16.03 -1.28 7.17
CA GLY A 93 -15.00 -0.32 6.82
C GLY A 93 -15.51 1.09 6.48
N GLU A 94 -16.82 1.30 6.31
CA GLU A 94 -17.43 2.63 6.30
C GLU A 94 -17.96 2.92 7.71
N LYS A 95 -17.60 4.07 8.26
CA LYS A 95 -17.93 4.46 9.62
C LYS A 95 -18.91 5.64 9.61
N ASP A 96 -19.92 5.63 10.48
CA ASP A 96 -20.94 6.68 10.57
C ASP A 96 -20.36 8.06 10.89
N TRP A 97 -19.20 8.09 11.57
CA TRP A 97 -18.52 9.34 11.91
C TRP A 97 -17.67 9.92 10.76
N ARG A 98 -17.52 9.19 9.63
CA ARG A 98 -16.72 9.63 8.48
C ARG A 98 -17.54 10.57 7.59
N ASP A 99 -17.12 11.79 7.50
CA ASP A 99 -17.63 12.75 6.52
C ASP A 99 -16.68 12.81 5.31
N ARG A 100 -16.97 11.97 4.31
CA ARG A 100 -16.12 11.85 3.12
C ARG A 100 -16.09 13.12 2.28
N ASP A 101 -17.20 13.83 2.20
CA ASP A 101 -17.28 15.03 1.37
C ASP A 101 -16.49 16.16 2.02
N ALA A 102 -16.54 16.29 3.33
CA ALA A 102 -15.70 17.23 4.08
C ALA A 102 -14.20 16.98 3.97
N GLU A 103 -13.77 15.75 3.60
CA GLU A 103 -12.35 15.47 3.34
C GLU A 103 -11.80 16.29 2.17
N PHE A 104 -12.64 16.72 1.24
CA PHE A 104 -12.27 17.54 0.09
C PHE A 104 -12.65 19.01 0.21
N GLU A 105 -13.56 19.36 1.13
CA GLU A 105 -13.99 20.75 1.36
C GLU A 105 -13.16 21.46 2.43
N ARG A 106 -12.73 20.75 3.46
CA ARG A 106 -11.98 21.25 4.61
C ARG A 106 -10.55 20.75 4.57
N ALA A 107 -9.74 21.35 3.72
CA ALA A 107 -8.33 21.05 3.72
C ALA A 107 -7.69 21.43 5.07
N ILE A 108 -6.85 20.55 5.61
CA ILE A 108 -5.90 20.93 6.65
C ILE A 108 -5.06 22.10 6.12
N THR A 109 -4.68 23.01 7.00
CA THR A 109 -4.10 24.31 6.60
C THR A 109 -2.66 24.49 7.05
N THR A 110 -2.14 23.60 7.87
CA THR A 110 -0.76 23.65 8.38
C THR A 110 -0.03 22.33 8.16
N ARG A 111 1.30 22.43 7.98
CA ARG A 111 2.18 21.23 7.90
C ARG A 111 2.04 20.35 9.14
N THR A 112 1.91 20.93 10.32
CA THR A 112 1.76 20.19 11.57
C THR A 112 0.48 19.36 11.59
N GLU A 113 -0.64 19.94 11.17
CA GLU A 113 -1.92 19.22 11.02
C GLU A 113 -1.80 18.10 9.98
N LEU A 114 -1.17 18.40 8.83
CA LEU A 114 -0.93 17.43 7.77
C LEU A 114 -0.18 16.21 8.29
N LEU A 115 0.97 16.42 8.94
CA LEU A 115 1.79 15.34 9.46
C LEU A 115 1.09 14.59 10.60
N THR A 116 0.30 15.26 11.43
CA THR A 116 -0.48 14.64 12.49
C THR A 116 -1.54 13.69 11.91
N GLN A 117 -2.31 14.15 10.93
CA GLN A 117 -3.33 13.31 10.29
C GLN A 117 -2.70 12.16 9.49
N TRP A 118 -1.61 12.44 8.77
CA TRP A 118 -0.83 11.45 8.06
C TRP A 118 -0.38 10.30 8.95
N ASN A 119 0.30 10.61 10.04
CA ASN A 119 0.80 9.61 10.96
C ASN A 119 -0.34 8.83 11.63
N LYS A 120 -1.39 9.51 12.07
CA LYS A 120 -2.56 8.86 12.67
C LYS A 120 -3.21 7.83 11.75
N GLY A 121 -3.36 8.14 10.46
CA GLY A 121 -3.90 7.21 9.48
C GLY A 121 -3.03 5.98 9.27
N TRP A 122 -1.73 6.19 9.02
CA TRP A 122 -0.78 5.11 8.81
C TRP A 122 -0.59 4.22 10.03
N ASP A 123 -0.53 4.79 11.24
CA ASP A 123 -0.42 4.04 12.48
C ASP A 123 -1.65 3.15 12.70
N CYS A 124 -2.84 3.66 12.43
CA CYS A 124 -4.08 2.89 12.49
C CYS A 124 -4.02 1.68 11.55
N MET A 125 -3.61 1.90 10.30
CA MET A 125 -3.49 0.83 9.30
C MET A 125 -2.42 -0.21 9.69
N PHE A 126 -1.21 0.21 10.04
CA PHE A 126 -0.14 -0.73 10.38
C PHE A 126 -0.47 -1.53 11.64
N ASN A 127 -1.09 -0.92 12.64
CA ASN A 127 -1.56 -1.63 13.83
C ASN A 127 -2.60 -2.70 13.48
N ALA A 128 -3.55 -2.39 12.61
CA ALA A 128 -4.55 -3.35 12.16
C ALA A 128 -3.91 -4.51 11.37
N LEU A 129 -3.00 -4.22 10.42
CA LEU A 129 -2.30 -5.25 9.64
C LEU A 129 -1.46 -6.17 10.54
N ASN A 130 -0.73 -5.60 11.50
CA ASN A 130 0.11 -6.35 12.42
C ASN A 130 -0.69 -7.18 13.44
N SER A 131 -1.98 -6.91 13.62
CA SER A 131 -2.87 -7.67 14.50
C SER A 131 -3.53 -8.89 13.84
N ILE A 132 -3.39 -9.05 12.51
CA ILE A 132 -4.00 -10.17 11.78
C ILE A 132 -3.31 -11.49 12.15
N GLY A 133 -4.06 -12.39 12.75
CA GLY A 133 -3.63 -13.75 13.09
C GLY A 133 -4.01 -14.78 12.02
N ASP A 134 -3.56 -16.04 12.21
CA ASP A 134 -3.76 -17.10 11.22
C ASP A 134 -5.25 -17.40 10.96
N ASP A 135 -6.11 -17.34 11.97
CA ASP A 135 -7.54 -17.59 11.81
C ASP A 135 -8.32 -16.42 11.19
N ASP A 136 -7.76 -15.23 11.22
CA ASP A 136 -8.42 -14.03 10.70
C ASP A 136 -8.55 -14.05 9.18
N TRP A 137 -7.68 -14.76 8.49
CA TRP A 137 -7.70 -14.86 7.02
C TRP A 137 -8.99 -15.49 6.45
N LYS A 138 -9.73 -16.21 7.28
CA LYS A 138 -11.01 -16.83 6.92
C LYS A 138 -12.21 -15.90 7.16
N LYS A 139 -12.01 -14.73 7.78
CA LYS A 139 -13.08 -13.78 8.08
C LYS A 139 -13.57 -13.04 6.85
N ASP A 140 -14.83 -12.69 6.88
CA ASP A 140 -15.44 -11.77 5.94
C ASP A 140 -15.29 -10.34 6.45
N ILE A 141 -14.82 -9.45 5.58
CA ILE A 141 -14.71 -8.01 5.82
C ILE A 141 -15.83 -7.32 5.07
N TYR A 142 -16.48 -6.38 5.71
CA TYR A 142 -17.53 -5.59 5.07
C TYR A 142 -17.03 -4.16 4.81
N ILE A 143 -17.32 -3.64 3.62
CA ILE A 143 -17.07 -2.26 3.24
C ILE A 143 -18.33 -1.76 2.54
N ARG A 144 -19.07 -0.85 3.16
CA ARG A 144 -20.37 -0.38 2.66
C ARG A 144 -21.36 -1.51 2.45
N ASN A 145 -21.40 -2.44 3.41
CA ASN A 145 -22.24 -3.64 3.36
C ASN A 145 -21.90 -4.60 2.20
N GLU A 146 -20.77 -4.40 1.52
CA GLU A 146 -20.24 -5.34 0.52
C GLU A 146 -19.21 -6.26 1.17
N ARG A 147 -19.35 -7.57 0.92
CA ARG A 147 -18.51 -8.61 1.48
C ARG A 147 -17.20 -8.74 0.71
N HIS A 148 -16.09 -8.77 1.42
CA HIS A 148 -14.73 -8.99 0.92
C HIS A 148 -14.03 -10.07 1.74
N SER A 149 -13.06 -10.78 1.14
CA SER A 149 -12.07 -11.50 1.93
C SER A 149 -11.07 -10.50 2.55
N VAL A 150 -10.36 -10.92 3.60
CA VAL A 150 -9.27 -10.10 4.18
C VAL A 150 -8.24 -9.72 3.12
N VAL A 151 -7.84 -10.67 2.25
CA VAL A 151 -6.91 -10.43 1.15
C VAL A 151 -7.44 -9.37 0.17
N ASP A 152 -8.72 -9.47 -0.22
CA ASP A 152 -9.32 -8.51 -1.14
C ASP A 152 -9.45 -7.11 -0.53
N ALA A 153 -9.86 -7.01 0.74
CA ALA A 153 -9.92 -5.74 1.46
C ALA A 153 -8.53 -5.07 1.56
N ILE A 154 -7.46 -5.84 1.81
CA ILE A 154 -6.08 -5.34 1.81
C ILE A 154 -5.66 -4.91 0.40
N ASN A 155 -5.88 -5.75 -0.63
CA ASN A 155 -5.50 -5.45 -2.01
C ASN A 155 -6.22 -4.21 -2.56
N ARG A 156 -7.47 -3.99 -2.17
CA ARG A 156 -8.21 -2.77 -2.51
C ARG A 156 -7.48 -1.51 -2.01
N GLN A 157 -6.92 -1.54 -0.80
CA GLN A 157 -6.16 -0.42 -0.28
C GLN A 157 -4.74 -0.35 -0.89
N LEU A 158 -4.15 -1.49 -1.22
CA LEU A 158 -2.88 -1.54 -1.95
C LEU A 158 -2.97 -0.97 -3.38
N ALA A 159 -4.14 -0.94 -3.97
CA ALA A 159 -4.39 -0.22 -5.22
C ALA A 159 -4.73 1.27 -4.99
N HIS A 160 -5.44 1.61 -3.90
CA HIS A 160 -5.96 2.94 -3.62
C HIS A 160 -4.88 3.91 -3.12
N TYR A 161 -4.10 3.51 -2.11
CA TYR A 161 -3.11 4.43 -1.52
C TYR A 161 -1.98 4.79 -2.49
N PRO A 162 -1.38 3.84 -3.22
CA PRO A 162 -0.38 4.18 -4.25
C PRO A 162 -0.89 5.11 -5.33
N TYR A 163 -2.17 4.99 -5.72
CA TYR A 163 -2.80 5.92 -6.67
C TYR A 163 -2.74 7.37 -6.17
N HIS A 164 -3.09 7.61 -4.91
CA HIS A 164 -3.02 8.94 -4.30
C HIS A 164 -1.58 9.39 -3.98
N ILE A 165 -0.71 8.46 -3.58
CA ILE A 165 0.71 8.79 -3.39
C ILE A 165 1.35 9.24 -4.71
N GLY A 166 1.00 8.61 -5.83
CA GLY A 166 1.42 9.07 -7.15
C GLY A 166 0.98 10.51 -7.46
N GLN A 167 -0.23 10.90 -7.06
CA GLN A 167 -0.71 12.29 -7.18
C GLN A 167 0.10 13.23 -6.28
N ILE A 168 0.35 12.87 -5.03
CA ILE A 168 1.19 13.66 -4.11
C ILE A 168 2.58 13.92 -4.71
N VAL A 169 3.25 12.86 -5.20
CA VAL A 169 4.58 12.97 -5.83
C VAL A 169 4.53 13.84 -7.08
N PHE A 170 3.49 13.70 -7.91
CA PHE A 170 3.33 14.49 -9.13
C PHE A 170 3.13 15.97 -8.81
N ILE A 171 2.24 16.31 -7.87
CA ILE A 171 2.01 17.69 -7.43
C ILE A 171 3.28 18.26 -6.80
N GLY A 172 3.94 17.52 -5.91
CA GLY A 172 5.18 17.96 -5.28
C GLY A 172 6.26 18.28 -6.30
N LYS A 173 6.38 17.45 -7.35
CA LYS A 173 7.33 17.70 -8.45
C LYS A 173 6.96 18.95 -9.26
N MET A 174 5.69 19.22 -9.48
CA MET A 174 5.24 20.45 -10.17
C MET A 174 5.57 21.70 -9.37
N VAL A 175 5.30 21.64 -8.05
CA VAL A 175 5.52 22.77 -7.13
C VAL A 175 7.01 23.04 -6.90
N ALA A 176 7.82 22.00 -6.68
CA ALA A 176 9.26 22.14 -6.46
C ALA A 176 10.03 22.53 -7.74
N GLY A 177 9.49 22.20 -8.92
CA GLY A 177 10.08 22.59 -10.20
C GLY A 177 11.53 22.15 -10.36
N ALA A 178 12.44 23.10 -10.55
CA ALA A 178 13.87 22.83 -10.75
C ALA A 178 14.59 22.31 -9.50
N ASP A 179 14.05 22.56 -8.32
CA ASP A 179 14.61 22.12 -7.02
C ASP A 179 14.23 20.68 -6.69
N TRP A 180 13.43 20.03 -7.54
CA TRP A 180 13.01 18.65 -7.31
C TRP A 180 14.14 17.63 -7.43
N HIS A 181 14.34 16.83 -6.39
CA HIS A 181 15.23 15.68 -6.40
C HIS A 181 14.44 14.38 -6.60
N SER A 182 14.86 13.56 -7.57
CA SER A 182 14.18 12.30 -7.90
C SER A 182 14.11 11.37 -6.70
N LEU A 183 12.92 10.84 -6.41
CA LEU A 183 12.67 9.89 -5.31
C LEU A 183 13.02 8.43 -5.69
N SER A 184 13.35 8.19 -6.94
CA SER A 184 13.76 6.89 -7.47
C SER A 184 14.99 7.07 -8.37
N ILE A 185 15.10 6.32 -9.46
CA ILE A 185 16.22 6.41 -10.38
C ILE A 185 16.14 7.74 -11.17
N PRO A 186 17.12 8.66 -11.04
CA PRO A 186 17.10 9.89 -11.79
C PRO A 186 17.13 9.64 -13.31
N LYS A 187 16.56 10.57 -14.07
CA LYS A 187 16.56 10.52 -15.54
C LYS A 187 17.99 10.33 -16.08
N GLY A 188 18.19 9.32 -16.92
CA GLY A 188 19.49 9.01 -17.54
C GLY A 188 20.45 8.19 -16.65
N LYS A 189 20.06 7.78 -15.43
CA LYS A 189 20.90 7.00 -14.49
C LYS A 189 20.55 5.52 -14.40
N SER A 190 19.59 5.03 -15.18
CA SER A 190 19.17 3.62 -15.12
C SER A 190 20.29 2.62 -15.39
N GLY A 191 21.18 2.93 -16.35
CA GLY A 191 22.33 2.06 -16.68
C GLY A 191 23.32 1.91 -15.52
N SER A 192 23.70 3.02 -14.86
CA SER A 192 24.62 3.00 -13.71
C SER A 192 23.96 2.31 -12.51
N PHE A 193 22.68 2.57 -12.25
CA PHE A 193 21.91 1.93 -11.20
C PHE A 193 21.85 0.41 -11.39
N ASN A 194 21.51 -0.06 -12.58
CA ASN A 194 21.44 -1.49 -12.87
C ASN A 194 22.83 -2.17 -12.74
N SER A 195 23.89 -1.51 -13.25
CA SER A 195 25.25 -2.04 -13.16
C SER A 195 25.70 -2.23 -11.71
N GLU A 196 25.30 -1.35 -10.81
CA GLU A 196 25.59 -1.46 -9.38
C GLU A 196 24.77 -2.59 -8.73
N LYS A 197 23.47 -2.67 -9.05
CA LYS A 197 22.59 -3.73 -8.55
C LYS A 197 23.05 -5.12 -8.96
N PHE A 198 23.49 -5.30 -10.22
CA PHE A 198 23.98 -6.59 -10.70
C PHE A 198 25.32 -7.01 -10.10
N LYS A 199 26.14 -6.05 -9.64
CA LYS A 199 27.38 -6.35 -8.92
C LYS A 199 27.15 -6.82 -7.49
N ASN A 200 26.05 -6.35 -6.89
CA ASN A 200 25.72 -6.62 -5.49
C ASN A 200 24.30 -7.22 -5.41
N PRO A 201 24.13 -8.52 -5.78
CA PRO A 201 22.84 -9.18 -5.62
C PRO A 201 22.47 -9.20 -4.15
N GLY A 202 21.25 -8.85 -3.83
CA GLY A 202 20.73 -8.78 -2.46
C GLY A 202 19.23 -9.07 -2.43
N ASP A 203 18.71 -9.20 -1.23
CA ASP A 203 17.28 -9.38 -1.03
C ASP A 203 16.48 -8.21 -1.60
N ASN A 204 15.25 -8.51 -2.00
CA ASN A 204 14.28 -7.53 -2.45
C ASN A 204 14.02 -6.51 -1.31
N LYS A 205 14.76 -5.40 -1.36
CA LYS A 205 14.40 -4.20 -0.60
C LYS A 205 13.31 -3.54 -1.43
N ALA A 206 12.15 -3.23 -0.86
CA ALA A 206 10.98 -2.68 -1.56
C ALA A 206 11.23 -1.39 -2.39
N ASN A 207 12.46 -1.15 -2.74
CA ASN A 207 12.91 -0.09 -3.64
C ASN A 207 12.74 -0.61 -5.07
N VAL A 208 11.88 0.03 -5.83
CA VAL A 208 11.68 -0.19 -7.26
C VAL A 208 13.00 -0.18 -8.01
#